data_3abba555f6013ef2a697f05e87934fa0
#
_entry.id   3abba555f6013ef2a697f05e87934fa0
#
_cell.length_a   1.000
_cell.length_b   1.000
_cell.length_c   1.000
_cell.angle_alpha   90.00
_cell.angle_beta   90.00
_cell.angle_gamma   90.00
#
_symmetry.space_group_name_H-M   'P 1'
#
loop_
_entity.id
_entity.type
_entity.pdbx_description
1 polymer ?
#
loop_
_entity_poly.entity_id
_entity_poly.type
_entity_poly.pdbx_seq_one_letter_code
_entity_poly.pdbx_strand_id
1 'polypeptide(L)'
;MRQLLLKMVVLTITFLLVDSLSAQTPKASSDQDVTGTWTFEAEGYVMPLTLKVDGTRLSGTLQLTHGPMPITGEFRKGRIHFSGTQDGGGIRHDDNSNEIDLAAIGKLQPDGSLAGTMVSTVGDFTWHATRKESP
;
A
#
# COMPACT_ATOMS: atom_id res chain seq x y z
N MET A 1 41.70 -30.00 33.98
CA MET A 1 40.77 -30.69 33.07
C MET A 1 39.30 -30.33 33.33
N ARG A 2 38.87 -30.20 34.56
CA ARG A 2 37.47 -29.87 34.86
C ARG A 2 37.10 -28.45 34.49
N GLN A 3 38.04 -27.53 34.50
CA GLN A 3 37.77 -26.11 34.16
C GLN A 3 37.62 -25.83 32.67
N LEU A 4 38.22 -26.66 31.84
CA LEU A 4 38.11 -26.55 30.38
C LEU A 4 36.73 -26.97 29.86
N LEU A 5 36.14 -27.99 30.48
CA LEU A 5 34.79 -28.45 30.13
C LEU A 5 33.70 -27.42 30.50
N LEU A 6 33.90 -26.74 31.64
CA LEU A 6 32.96 -25.74 32.11
C LEU A 6 32.96 -24.48 31.21
N LYS A 7 34.13 -24.13 30.71
CA LYS A 7 34.27 -23.00 29.79
C LYS A 7 33.65 -23.26 28.42
N MET A 8 33.67 -24.49 27.97
CA MET A 8 33.04 -24.84 26.70
C MET A 8 31.51 -24.83 26.74
N VAL A 9 30.95 -25.22 27.88
CA VAL A 9 29.50 -25.25 28.03
C VAL A 9 28.91 -23.84 28.10
N VAL A 10 29.61 -22.90 28.75
CA VAL A 10 29.17 -21.49 28.83
C VAL A 10 29.24 -20.81 27.48
N LEU A 11 30.23 -21.14 26.66
CA LEU A 11 30.39 -20.54 25.34
C LEU A 11 29.29 -20.97 24.36
N THR A 12 28.84 -22.20 24.45
CA THR A 12 27.78 -22.75 23.60
C THR A 12 26.40 -22.15 23.92
N ILE A 13 26.15 -21.88 25.19
CA ILE A 13 24.84 -21.30 25.61
C ILE A 13 24.73 -19.85 25.17
N THR A 14 25.83 -19.11 25.21
CA THR A 14 25.82 -17.70 24.78
C THR A 14 25.59 -17.53 23.29
N PHE A 15 26.07 -18.48 22.48
CA PHE A 15 25.89 -18.41 21.03
C PHE A 15 24.45 -18.69 20.59
N LEU A 16 23.77 -19.59 21.29
CA LEU A 16 22.36 -19.90 21.00
C LEU A 16 21.39 -18.74 21.32
N LEU A 17 21.72 -17.92 22.30
CA LEU A 17 20.91 -16.78 22.67
C LEU A 17 20.99 -15.63 21.66
N VAL A 18 22.13 -15.46 20.98
CA VAL A 18 22.32 -14.42 19.99
C VAL A 18 21.57 -14.75 18.70
N ASP A 19 21.50 -16.02 18.31
CA ASP A 19 20.79 -16.43 17.11
C ASP A 19 19.27 -16.24 17.21
N SER A 20 18.71 -16.42 18.38
CA SER A 20 17.28 -16.25 18.53
C SER A 20 16.84 -14.78 18.56
N LEU A 21 17.70 -13.87 18.92
CA LEU A 21 17.42 -12.42 18.88
C LEU A 21 17.51 -11.84 17.48
N SER A 22 18.42 -12.33 16.63
CA SER A 22 18.55 -11.82 15.27
C SER A 22 17.46 -12.33 14.33
N ALA A 23 16.77 -13.41 14.65
CA ALA A 23 15.69 -13.94 13.84
C ALA A 23 14.37 -13.15 13.99
N GLN A 24 14.22 -12.34 15.04
CA GLN A 24 12.99 -11.59 15.26
C GLN A 24 12.99 -10.18 14.69
N THR A 25 14.16 -9.61 14.46
CA THR A 25 14.29 -8.20 14.06
C THR A 25 13.93 -7.91 12.60
N PRO A 26 14.19 -8.77 11.60
CA PRO A 26 13.87 -8.43 10.20
C PRO A 26 12.40 -8.53 9.83
N LYS A 27 11.56 -9.17 10.62
CA LYS A 27 10.16 -9.42 10.27
C LYS A 27 9.21 -8.25 10.52
N ALA A 28 9.56 -7.34 11.41
CA ALA A 28 8.63 -6.31 11.85
C ALA A 28 8.52 -5.13 10.89
N SER A 29 9.48 -4.95 9.98
CA SER A 29 9.54 -3.75 9.13
C SER A 29 9.35 -4.01 7.64
N SER A 30 9.34 -5.28 7.20
CA SER A 30 9.35 -5.59 5.77
C SER A 30 7.98 -5.88 5.18
N ASP A 31 6.98 -6.10 6.00
CA ASP A 31 5.66 -6.56 5.55
C ASP A 31 4.59 -5.50 5.75
N GLN A 32 4.90 -4.25 5.39
CA GLN A 32 3.85 -3.26 5.37
C GLN A 32 2.98 -3.50 4.15
N ASP A 33 1.94 -4.27 4.38
CA ASP A 33 0.91 -4.55 3.42
C ASP A 33 -0.06 -3.37 3.40
N VAL A 34 -0.36 -2.87 2.21
CA VAL A 34 -1.34 -1.80 2.03
C VAL A 34 -2.77 -2.32 1.91
N THR A 35 -2.98 -3.62 2.10
CA THR A 35 -4.32 -4.20 2.10
C THR A 35 -5.17 -3.58 3.20
N GLY A 36 -6.36 -3.15 2.84
CA GLY A 36 -7.31 -2.56 3.78
C GLY A 36 -8.10 -1.42 3.18
N THR A 37 -8.79 -0.71 4.03
CA THR A 37 -9.59 0.45 3.66
C THR A 37 -8.83 1.74 3.99
N TRP A 38 -8.85 2.66 3.05
CA TRP A 38 -8.14 3.94 3.14
C TRP A 38 -9.09 5.09 2.89
N THR A 39 -8.75 6.25 3.40
CA THR A 39 -9.38 7.52 3.03
C THR A 39 -8.45 8.20 2.03
N PHE A 40 -8.89 8.30 0.80
CA PHE A 40 -8.15 8.92 -0.30
C PHE A 40 -8.59 10.37 -0.45
N GLU A 41 -7.63 11.27 -0.51
CA GLU A 41 -7.88 12.71 -0.66
C GLU A 41 -7.11 13.25 -1.86
N ALA A 42 -7.80 13.98 -2.72
CA ALA A 42 -7.22 14.71 -3.84
C ALA A 42 -8.04 15.96 -4.10
N GLU A 43 -7.39 17.12 -4.17
CA GLU A 43 -8.02 18.41 -4.47
C GLU A 43 -9.25 18.73 -3.59
N GLY A 44 -9.19 18.34 -2.32
CA GLY A 44 -10.30 18.56 -1.39
C GLY A 44 -11.42 17.51 -1.47
N TYR A 45 -11.35 16.59 -2.40
CA TYR A 45 -12.29 15.47 -2.47
C TYR A 45 -11.79 14.34 -1.59
N VAL A 46 -12.70 13.76 -0.83
CA VAL A 46 -12.44 12.64 0.07
C VAL A 46 -13.22 11.42 -0.44
N MET A 47 -12.51 10.33 -0.67
CA MET A 47 -13.11 9.14 -1.27
C MET A 47 -12.62 7.89 -0.54
N PRO A 48 -13.51 6.93 -0.28
CA PRO A 48 -13.06 5.62 0.22
C PRO A 48 -12.25 4.88 -0.84
N LEU A 49 -11.14 4.30 -0.41
CA LEU A 49 -10.28 3.47 -1.25
C LEU A 49 -10.07 2.12 -0.56
N THR A 50 -10.36 1.05 -1.25
CA THR A 50 -10.11 -0.29 -0.75
C THR A 50 -8.97 -0.90 -1.57
N LEU A 51 -7.96 -1.44 -0.91
CA LEU A 51 -6.80 -2.05 -1.55
C LEU A 51 -6.63 -3.49 -1.09
N LYS A 52 -6.20 -4.32 -2.01
CA LYS A 52 -5.82 -5.71 -1.76
C LYS A 52 -4.53 -6.01 -2.51
N VAL A 53 -3.55 -6.54 -1.79
CA VAL A 53 -2.26 -6.93 -2.36
C VAL A 53 -2.13 -8.44 -2.33
N ASP A 54 -1.78 -9.02 -3.46
CA ASP A 54 -1.45 -10.43 -3.61
C ASP A 54 -0.07 -10.52 -4.25
N GLY A 55 0.95 -10.81 -3.42
CA GLY A 55 2.34 -10.70 -3.86
C GLY A 55 2.70 -9.25 -4.15
N THR A 56 2.94 -8.91 -5.41
CA THR A 56 3.13 -7.53 -5.87
C THR A 56 1.91 -6.96 -6.58
N ARG A 57 0.94 -7.80 -6.88
CA ARG A 57 -0.26 -7.39 -7.62
C ARG A 57 -1.22 -6.66 -6.70
N LEU A 58 -1.63 -5.50 -7.12
CA LEU A 58 -2.58 -4.66 -6.42
C LEU A 58 -3.93 -4.67 -7.14
N SER A 59 -4.98 -4.80 -6.38
CA SER A 59 -6.34 -4.61 -6.86
C SER A 59 -7.15 -3.86 -5.81
N GLY A 60 -8.27 -3.29 -6.21
CA GLY A 60 -9.12 -2.60 -5.26
C GLY A 60 -10.21 -1.80 -5.93
N THR A 61 -10.77 -0.87 -5.17
CA THR A 61 -11.87 -0.03 -5.61
C THR A 61 -11.71 1.37 -5.04
N LEU A 62 -11.78 2.36 -5.90
CA LEU A 62 -11.90 3.76 -5.51
C LEU A 62 -13.35 4.19 -5.67
N GLN A 63 -13.97 4.64 -4.58
CA GLN A 63 -15.37 5.04 -4.60
C GLN A 63 -15.48 6.47 -5.08
N LEU A 64 -15.94 6.64 -6.31
CA LEU A 64 -16.20 7.95 -6.89
C LEU A 64 -17.66 8.37 -6.69
N THR A 65 -17.95 9.60 -7.03
CA THR A 65 -19.31 10.17 -6.90
C THR A 65 -20.35 9.39 -7.73
N HIS A 66 -19.93 8.88 -8.87
CA HIS A 66 -20.82 8.15 -9.79
C HIS A 66 -20.79 6.65 -9.60
N GLY A 67 -20.06 6.15 -8.61
CA GLY A 67 -19.98 4.72 -8.31
C GLY A 67 -18.56 4.24 -8.13
N PRO A 68 -18.40 2.94 -7.87
CA PRO A 68 -17.07 2.35 -7.64
C PRO A 68 -16.27 2.26 -8.93
N MET A 69 -15.01 2.63 -8.86
CA MET A 69 -14.03 2.44 -9.93
C MET A 69 -13.11 1.29 -9.55
N PRO A 70 -13.14 0.16 -10.26
CA PRO A 70 -12.15 -0.88 -10.04
C PRO A 70 -10.77 -0.38 -10.41
N ILE A 71 -9.78 -0.67 -9.58
CA ILE A 71 -8.38 -0.32 -9.84
C ILE A 71 -7.51 -1.55 -9.81
N THR A 72 -6.46 -1.53 -10.60
CA THR A 72 -5.43 -2.57 -10.62
C THR A 72 -4.05 -1.94 -10.76
N GLY A 73 -3.03 -2.60 -10.27
CA GLY A 73 -1.67 -2.10 -10.33
C GLY A 73 -0.68 -2.96 -9.59
N GLU A 74 0.30 -2.33 -8.99
CA GLU A 74 1.34 -3.00 -8.22
C GLU A 74 1.69 -2.24 -6.96
N PHE A 75 2.07 -3.01 -5.95
CA PHE A 75 2.72 -2.49 -4.75
C PHE A 75 4.03 -3.25 -4.55
N ARG A 76 5.12 -2.53 -4.54
CA ARG A 76 6.45 -3.12 -4.48
C ARG A 76 7.43 -2.17 -3.80
N LYS A 77 8.11 -2.66 -2.76
CA LYS A 77 9.16 -1.89 -2.05
C LYS A 77 8.69 -0.50 -1.61
N GLY A 78 7.49 -0.42 -1.05
CA GLY A 78 6.94 0.84 -0.58
C GLY A 78 6.41 1.76 -1.68
N ARG A 79 6.46 1.34 -2.92
CA ARG A 79 5.94 2.10 -4.06
C ARG A 79 4.63 1.50 -4.55
N ILE A 80 3.68 2.35 -4.81
CA ILE A 80 2.37 1.96 -5.30
C ILE A 80 2.10 2.63 -6.65
N HIS A 81 1.54 1.87 -7.58
CA HIS A 81 0.88 2.46 -8.73
C HIS A 81 -0.40 1.69 -9.02
N PHE A 82 -1.39 2.40 -9.47
CA PHE A 82 -2.64 1.79 -9.86
C PHE A 82 -3.32 2.61 -10.95
N SER A 83 -4.18 1.98 -11.69
CA SER A 83 -4.98 2.62 -12.70
C SER A 83 -6.39 2.04 -12.70
N GLY A 84 -7.32 2.83 -13.21
CA GLY A 84 -8.71 2.41 -13.32
C GLY A 84 -9.44 3.22 -14.37
N THR A 85 -10.55 2.67 -14.79
CA THR A 85 -11.45 3.31 -15.74
C THR A 85 -12.87 3.20 -15.22
N GLN A 86 -13.61 4.29 -15.30
CA GLN A 86 -15.00 4.31 -14.92
C GLN A 86 -15.82 4.99 -16.03
N ASP A 87 -16.97 4.38 -16.33
CA ASP A 87 -17.96 5.03 -17.18
C ASP A 87 -18.56 6.23 -16.44
N GLY A 88 -18.38 7.41 -17.00
CA GLY A 88 -18.73 8.67 -16.32
C GLY A 88 -20.21 8.98 -16.19
N GLY A 89 -21.09 8.03 -16.52
CA GLY A 89 -22.53 8.09 -16.20
C GLY A 89 -23.28 9.32 -16.67
N GLY A 90 -22.71 10.13 -17.51
CA GLY A 90 -23.27 11.40 -17.95
C GLY A 90 -23.62 11.41 -19.42
N ILE A 91 -24.35 12.38 -19.82
CA ILE A 91 -24.87 12.63 -21.15
C ILE A 91 -23.77 12.45 -22.20
N ARG A 92 -23.95 11.48 -23.08
CA ARG A 92 -23.10 11.28 -24.25
C ARG A 92 -23.14 12.54 -25.10
N HIS A 93 -22.04 13.24 -25.08
CA HIS A 93 -21.74 14.13 -26.18
C HIS A 93 -20.98 13.34 -27.23
N ASP A 94 -21.45 13.42 -28.44
CA ASP A 94 -20.94 12.76 -29.62
C ASP A 94 -19.41 12.57 -29.58
N ASP A 95 -18.96 11.35 -29.75
CA ASP A 95 -17.61 10.92 -30.06
C ASP A 95 -16.65 10.69 -28.88
N ASN A 96 -16.99 11.02 -27.66
CA ASN A 96 -16.13 10.72 -26.54
C ASN A 96 -16.88 9.89 -25.50
N SER A 97 -16.32 8.73 -25.23
CA SER A 97 -16.66 8.00 -24.05
C SER A 97 -16.56 8.94 -22.84
N ASN A 98 -17.61 9.07 -22.08
CA ASN A 98 -17.56 9.73 -20.76
C ASN A 98 -16.75 8.88 -19.77
N GLU A 99 -15.72 8.27 -20.27
CA GLU A 99 -14.83 7.42 -19.51
C GLU A 99 -13.86 8.27 -18.72
N ILE A 100 -13.79 8.02 -17.43
CA ILE A 100 -12.77 8.61 -16.57
C ILE A 100 -11.64 7.61 -16.44
N ASP A 101 -10.51 7.95 -17.00
CA ASP A 101 -9.28 7.20 -16.83
C ASP A 101 -8.42 7.85 -15.76
N LEU A 102 -7.86 7.03 -14.91
CA LEU A 102 -7.03 7.47 -13.82
C LEU A 102 -5.81 6.58 -13.71
N ALA A 103 -4.65 7.20 -13.53
CA ALA A 103 -3.40 6.51 -13.22
C ALA A 103 -2.71 7.23 -12.06
N ALA A 104 -2.42 6.50 -11.01
CA ALA A 104 -1.82 7.04 -9.80
C ALA A 104 -0.50 6.36 -9.50
N ILE A 105 0.47 7.14 -9.04
CA ILE A 105 1.72 6.66 -8.50
C ILE A 105 1.95 7.28 -7.13
N GLY A 106 2.59 6.53 -6.23
CA GLY A 106 2.85 7.05 -4.89
C GLY A 106 3.83 6.20 -4.12
N LYS A 107 4.01 6.59 -2.87
CA LYS A 107 4.91 5.92 -1.93
C LYS A 107 4.26 5.80 -0.57
N LEU A 108 4.57 4.70 0.10
CA LEU A 108 4.26 4.55 1.51
C LEU A 108 5.18 5.48 2.33
N GLN A 109 4.56 6.31 3.14
CA GLN A 109 5.26 7.29 3.97
C GLN A 109 5.68 6.67 5.31
N PRO A 110 6.65 7.28 6.02
CA PRO A 110 7.07 6.77 7.33
C PRO A 110 5.97 6.69 8.38
N ASP A 111 4.94 7.53 8.28
CA ASP A 111 3.78 7.50 9.17
C ASP A 111 2.73 6.45 8.81
N GLY A 112 2.97 5.67 7.75
CA GLY A 112 2.04 4.65 7.27
C GLY A 112 1.01 5.15 6.28
N SER A 113 0.99 6.42 5.94
CA SER A 113 0.13 6.96 4.89
C SER A 113 0.71 6.70 3.49
N LEU A 114 -0.10 6.91 2.48
CA LEU A 114 0.32 6.89 1.07
C LEU A 114 0.21 8.31 0.51
N ALA A 115 1.13 8.68 -0.35
CA ALA A 115 1.11 9.98 -1.02
C ALA A 115 1.75 9.89 -2.39
N GLY A 116 1.25 10.68 -3.31
CA GLY A 116 1.78 10.68 -4.67
C GLY A 116 1.04 11.64 -5.59
N THR A 117 1.12 11.33 -6.86
CA THR A 117 0.48 12.10 -7.93
C THR A 117 -0.41 11.19 -8.76
N MET A 118 -1.42 11.75 -9.37
CA MET A 118 -2.26 11.04 -10.31
C MET A 118 -2.54 11.89 -11.54
N VAL A 119 -2.68 11.21 -12.66
CA VAL A 119 -3.06 11.77 -13.94
C VAL A 119 -4.42 11.20 -14.30
N SER A 120 -5.34 12.06 -14.68
CA SER A 120 -6.66 11.63 -15.09
C SER A 120 -7.16 12.46 -16.26
N THR A 121 -8.26 12.02 -16.88
CA THR A 121 -8.91 12.76 -17.95
C THR A 121 -9.45 14.11 -17.49
N VAL A 122 -9.64 14.30 -16.19
CA VAL A 122 -10.14 15.56 -15.62
C VAL A 122 -9.03 16.45 -15.04
N GLY A 123 -7.78 16.00 -15.08
CA GLY A 123 -6.62 16.79 -14.64
C GLY A 123 -5.58 15.96 -13.89
N ASP A 124 -4.50 16.63 -13.53
CA ASP A 124 -3.39 16.08 -12.77
C ASP A 124 -3.48 16.59 -11.34
N PHE A 125 -3.35 15.68 -10.38
CA PHE A 125 -3.54 16.00 -8.97
C PHE A 125 -2.47 15.35 -8.12
N THR A 126 -2.18 15.97 -6.97
CA THR A 126 -1.53 15.28 -5.87
C THR A 126 -2.59 14.59 -5.02
N TRP A 127 -2.24 13.44 -4.48
CA TRP A 127 -3.15 12.69 -3.65
C TRP A 127 -2.45 12.18 -2.39
N HIS A 128 -3.26 11.89 -1.41
CA HIS A 128 -2.83 11.40 -0.12
C HIS A 128 -3.90 10.44 0.40
N ALA A 129 -3.46 9.36 1.02
CA ALA A 129 -4.38 8.39 1.60
C ALA A 129 -3.92 7.98 2.99
N THR A 130 -4.86 7.95 3.91
CA THR A 130 -4.65 7.49 5.27
C THR A 130 -5.45 6.23 5.51
N ARG A 131 -4.87 5.30 6.26
CA ARG A 131 -5.54 4.04 6.60
C ARG A 131 -6.72 4.34 7.52
N LYS A 132 -7.88 3.81 7.12
CA LYS A 132 -9.05 3.89 7.98
C LYS A 132 -8.90 2.88 9.11
N GLU A 133 -8.91 3.37 10.32
CA GLU A 133 -8.84 2.50 11.49
C GLU A 133 -10.15 1.74 11.65
N SER A 134 -10.03 0.45 11.95
CA SER A 134 -11.19 -0.34 12.33
C SER A 134 -11.71 0.13 13.68
N PRO A 135 -13.03 0.33 13.82
CA PRO A 135 -13.59 0.68 15.10
C PRO A 135 -13.40 -0.42 16.15
#